data_17278a66158912d2bab2ceadbc1b641a
#
_entry.id   17278a66158912d2bab2ceadbc1b641a
#
_cell.length_a   1.000
_cell.length_b   1.000
_cell.length_c   1.000
_cell.angle_alpha   90.00
_cell.angle_beta   90.00
_cell.angle_gamma   90.00
#
_symmetry.space_group_name_H-M   'P 1'
#
loop_
_entity.id
_entity.type
_entity.pdbx_description
1 polymer ?
#
loop_
_entity_poly.entity_id
_entity_poly.type
_entity_poly.pdbx_seq_one_letter_code
_entity_poly.pdbx_strand_id
1 'polypeptide(L)'
;MISKFKFSPAVKYSSDILTIIKNFNTSGQLFGNGDRNVIKLFDIEGSKINIKAFKIPNLINKVAYRYFRKSKARRSFEYATILLEKGIGTPQPIAFLEHFNIVGLRDSYYVSEHLVTDLTYRELVEIPDYPDHDKILRQFTRFSFELHQKGIEFLDHSPGNTLIKKKEDGNYEFFLVDLNRMEFHETMTFEMRMKNLCRLTPLKEMVAVMSNEYAKLYTESEEKTFETLWKYTADFQEKFYRKKRLKKKLKFWKH
;
A
#
# COMPACT_ATOMS: atom_id res chain seq x y z
N MET A 1 -11.37 -14.97 25.28
CA MET A 1 -10.92 -14.26 24.05
C MET A 1 -10.48 -12.87 24.47
N ILE A 2 -9.31 -12.42 24.06
CA ILE A 2 -8.79 -11.08 24.36
C ILE A 2 -8.91 -10.26 23.08
N SER A 3 -9.50 -9.08 23.16
CA SER A 3 -9.59 -8.13 22.04
C SER A 3 -8.73 -6.91 22.33
N LYS A 4 -7.96 -6.46 21.34
CA LYS A 4 -7.26 -5.18 21.36
C LYS A 4 -7.79 -4.34 20.20
N PHE A 5 -8.06 -3.10 20.46
CA PHE A 5 -8.54 -2.16 19.44
C PHE A 5 -8.10 -0.75 19.75
N LYS A 6 -8.06 0.08 18.73
CA LYS A 6 -7.89 1.53 18.83
C LYS A 6 -8.74 2.19 17.75
N PHE A 7 -9.44 3.23 18.13
CA PHE A 7 -10.16 4.13 17.21
C PHE A 7 -9.40 5.45 17.07
N SER A 8 -9.54 6.10 15.94
CA SER A 8 -9.14 7.50 15.77
C SER A 8 -10.01 8.39 16.65
N PRO A 9 -9.47 9.48 17.22
CA PRO A 9 -10.21 10.32 18.19
C PRO A 9 -11.52 10.91 17.67
N ALA A 10 -11.62 11.15 16.37
CA ALA A 10 -12.78 11.78 15.73
C ALA A 10 -13.95 10.81 15.40
N VAL A 11 -13.81 9.52 15.70
CA VAL A 11 -14.82 8.51 15.32
C VAL A 11 -16.01 8.51 16.26
N LYS A 12 -17.21 8.80 15.71
CA LYS A 12 -18.48 8.84 16.48
C LYS A 12 -19.22 7.50 16.50
N TYR A 13 -19.03 6.63 15.49
CA TYR A 13 -19.76 5.37 15.26
C TYR A 13 -18.94 4.11 15.64
N SER A 14 -18.20 4.16 16.73
CA SER A 14 -17.38 3.02 17.18
C SER A 14 -18.19 1.76 17.52
N SER A 15 -19.41 1.92 18.07
CA SER A 15 -20.35 0.81 18.35
C SER A 15 -20.80 0.07 17.09
N ASP A 16 -21.06 0.83 16.02
CA ASP A 16 -21.51 0.27 14.74
C ASP A 16 -20.37 -0.53 14.08
N ILE A 17 -19.16 -0.01 14.11
CA ILE A 17 -17.98 -0.74 13.62
C ILE A 17 -17.78 -2.05 14.38
N LEU A 18 -17.91 -2.07 15.70
CA LEU A 18 -17.81 -3.29 16.50
C LEU A 18 -18.91 -4.30 16.14
N THR A 19 -20.13 -3.83 15.90
CA THR A 19 -21.26 -4.67 15.47
C THR A 19 -21.04 -5.24 14.07
N ILE A 20 -20.57 -4.42 13.14
CA ILE A 20 -20.23 -4.83 11.78
C ILE A 20 -19.13 -5.91 11.80
N ILE A 21 -18.07 -5.73 12.60
CA ILE A 21 -16.98 -6.70 12.67
C ILE A 21 -17.44 -8.04 13.26
N LYS A 22 -18.35 -8.04 14.23
CA LYS A 22 -18.98 -9.28 14.74
C LYS A 22 -19.70 -10.05 13.63
N ASN A 23 -20.34 -9.34 12.70
CA ASN A 23 -21.13 -9.88 11.58
C ASN A 23 -20.39 -9.82 10.25
N PHE A 24 -19.06 -9.61 10.24
CA PHE A 24 -18.27 -9.34 9.02
C PHE A 24 -18.43 -10.40 7.93
N ASN A 25 -18.57 -11.67 8.29
CA ASN A 25 -18.68 -12.75 7.31
C ASN A 25 -20.02 -12.73 6.55
N THR A 26 -21.11 -12.28 7.18
CA THR A 26 -22.48 -12.33 6.66
C THR A 26 -23.00 -11.00 6.14
N SER A 27 -22.25 -9.90 6.29
CA SER A 27 -22.66 -8.55 5.92
C SER A 27 -21.60 -7.82 5.09
N GLY A 28 -22.00 -6.71 4.49
CA GLY A 28 -21.13 -5.82 3.70
C GLY A 28 -20.94 -6.25 2.24
N GLN A 29 -20.64 -5.27 1.39
CA GLN A 29 -20.38 -5.46 -0.03
C GLN A 29 -18.92 -5.86 -0.25
N LEU A 30 -18.66 -7.01 -0.88
CA LEU A 30 -17.29 -7.44 -1.21
C LEU A 30 -16.64 -6.43 -2.18
N PHE A 31 -15.40 -6.05 -1.88
CA PHE A 31 -14.57 -5.19 -2.72
C PHE A 31 -13.27 -5.89 -3.10
N GLY A 32 -13.06 -6.09 -4.40
CA GLY A 32 -11.92 -6.84 -4.94
C GLY A 32 -12.09 -8.37 -4.88
N ASN A 33 -11.03 -9.12 -5.21
CA ASN A 33 -11.10 -10.58 -5.44
C ASN A 33 -11.10 -11.45 -4.17
N GLY A 34 -10.80 -10.90 -2.98
CA GLY A 34 -10.85 -11.64 -1.72
C GLY A 34 -9.83 -12.77 -1.49
N ASP A 35 -8.89 -13.01 -2.41
CA ASP A 35 -8.00 -14.19 -2.40
C ASP A 35 -7.06 -14.30 -1.17
N ARG A 36 -6.56 -13.18 -0.69
CA ARG A 36 -5.59 -13.14 0.43
C ARG A 36 -6.14 -12.42 1.67
N ASN A 37 -6.77 -11.30 1.44
CA ASN A 37 -7.43 -10.50 2.45
C ASN A 37 -8.83 -10.20 1.92
N VAL A 38 -9.81 -10.17 2.80
CA VAL A 38 -11.18 -9.81 2.42
C VAL A 38 -11.37 -8.34 2.71
N ILE A 39 -11.78 -7.58 1.71
CA ILE A 39 -12.15 -6.18 1.86
C ILE A 39 -13.66 -6.07 1.62
N LYS A 40 -14.35 -5.42 2.53
CA LYS A 40 -15.78 -5.13 2.39
C LYS A 40 -16.06 -3.66 2.63
N LEU A 41 -17.08 -3.16 1.92
CA LEU A 41 -17.58 -1.80 2.07
C LEU A 41 -18.86 -1.84 2.89
N PHE A 42 -19.02 -0.82 3.73
CA PHE A 42 -20.18 -0.60 4.58
C PHE A 42 -20.54 0.89 4.53
N ASP A 43 -21.83 1.18 4.60
CA ASP A 43 -22.33 2.54 4.74
C ASP A 43 -22.73 2.76 6.21
N ILE A 44 -22.13 3.77 6.84
CA ILE A 44 -22.41 4.18 8.23
C ILE A 44 -22.63 5.68 8.25
N GLU A 45 -23.82 6.12 8.64
CA GLU A 45 -24.17 7.55 8.73
C GLU A 45 -23.84 8.35 7.47
N GLY A 46 -24.06 7.75 6.29
CA GLY A 46 -23.77 8.38 4.99
C GLY A 46 -22.30 8.35 4.57
N SER A 47 -21.41 7.80 5.39
CA SER A 47 -19.98 7.61 5.07
C SER A 47 -19.70 6.19 4.60
N LYS A 48 -19.01 6.03 3.48
CA LYS A 48 -18.59 4.73 2.99
C LYS A 48 -17.29 4.30 3.67
N ILE A 49 -17.33 3.17 4.36
CA ILE A 49 -16.25 2.63 5.18
C ILE A 49 -15.68 1.38 4.52
N ASN A 50 -14.36 1.30 4.48
CA ASN A 50 -13.59 0.16 4.00
C ASN A 50 -13.07 -0.65 5.20
N ILE A 51 -13.44 -1.93 5.29
CA ILE A 51 -12.92 -2.84 6.31
C ILE A 51 -12.13 -3.95 5.65
N LYS A 52 -10.84 -4.00 5.95
CA LYS A 52 -9.91 -5.03 5.49
C LYS A 52 -9.66 -6.06 6.57
N ALA A 53 -10.20 -7.25 6.39
CA ALA A 53 -9.89 -8.43 7.20
C ALA A 53 -8.64 -9.11 6.66
N PHE A 54 -7.62 -9.23 7.50
CA PHE A 54 -6.38 -9.90 7.10
C PHE A 54 -6.49 -11.41 7.24
N LYS A 55 -5.92 -12.13 6.27
CA LYS A 55 -5.84 -13.60 6.31
C LYS A 55 -5.24 -14.06 7.65
N ILE A 56 -5.88 -15.03 8.27
CA ILE A 56 -5.43 -15.66 9.51
C ILE A 56 -4.00 -16.18 9.32
N PRO A 57 -3.04 -15.79 10.17
CA PRO A 57 -1.66 -16.22 10.04
C PRO A 57 -1.50 -17.71 10.37
N ASN A 58 -0.43 -18.33 9.85
CA ASN A 58 -0.04 -19.68 10.28
C ASN A 58 0.39 -19.69 11.76
N LEU A 59 0.54 -20.88 12.34
CA LEU A 59 0.78 -21.06 13.79
C LEU A 59 1.99 -20.26 14.31
N ILE A 60 3.11 -20.30 13.59
CA ILE A 60 4.34 -19.57 13.97
C ILE A 60 4.07 -18.05 13.99
N ASN A 61 3.41 -17.53 12.95
CA ASN A 61 3.09 -16.12 12.87
C ASN A 61 2.01 -15.69 13.88
N LYS A 62 1.07 -16.60 14.28
CA LYS A 62 0.10 -16.30 15.35
C LYS A 62 0.79 -15.96 16.66
N VAL A 63 1.79 -16.77 17.04
CA VAL A 63 2.59 -16.57 18.25
C VAL A 63 3.43 -15.31 18.12
N ALA A 64 4.11 -15.13 16.99
CA ALA A 64 4.92 -13.94 16.73
C ALA A 64 4.11 -12.62 16.84
N TYR A 65 2.88 -12.59 16.31
CA TYR A 65 2.00 -11.42 16.45
C TYR A 65 1.44 -11.20 17.86
N ARG A 66 1.43 -12.22 18.69
CA ARG A 66 0.99 -12.08 20.09
C ARG A 66 2.03 -11.40 20.96
N TYR A 67 3.30 -11.78 20.79
CA TYR A 67 4.36 -11.45 21.73
C TYR A 67 5.44 -10.51 21.17
N PHE A 68 5.73 -10.58 19.87
CA PHE A 68 6.91 -9.94 19.29
C PHE A 68 6.62 -8.95 18.18
N ARG A 69 5.46 -9.02 17.54
CA ARG A 69 5.20 -8.23 16.33
C ARG A 69 3.78 -7.68 16.30
N LYS A 70 3.62 -6.40 15.98
CA LYS A 70 2.30 -5.80 15.71
C LYS A 70 1.62 -6.49 14.52
N SER A 71 0.29 -6.70 14.58
CA SER A 71 -0.47 -7.25 13.47
C SER A 71 -0.38 -6.38 12.23
N LYS A 72 -0.79 -6.91 11.08
CA LYS A 72 -0.89 -6.11 9.85
C LYS A 72 -1.93 -5.01 9.99
N ALA A 73 -3.07 -5.27 10.62
CA ALA A 73 -4.12 -4.30 10.86
C ALA A 73 -3.62 -3.12 11.70
N ARG A 74 -2.96 -3.40 12.81
CA ARG A 74 -2.38 -2.39 13.68
C ARG A 74 -1.32 -1.56 12.96
N ARG A 75 -0.41 -2.19 12.21
CA ARG A 75 0.61 -1.48 11.42
C ARG A 75 -0.02 -0.60 10.35
N SER A 76 -1.06 -1.08 9.64
CA SER A 76 -1.77 -0.28 8.64
C SER A 76 -2.36 0.98 9.26
N PHE A 77 -2.99 0.86 10.43
CA PHE A 77 -3.55 2.00 11.16
C PHE A 77 -2.47 2.99 11.62
N GLU A 78 -1.43 2.50 12.30
CA GLU A 78 -0.34 3.35 12.81
C GLU A 78 0.41 4.05 11.67
N TYR A 79 0.69 3.35 10.56
CA TYR A 79 1.39 3.94 9.42
C TYR A 79 0.51 4.93 8.65
N ALA A 80 -0.79 4.66 8.51
CA ALA A 80 -1.72 5.63 7.95
C ALA A 80 -1.75 6.92 8.78
N THR A 81 -1.78 6.81 10.10
CA THR A 81 -1.73 7.97 11.00
C THR A 81 -0.45 8.77 10.79
N ILE A 82 0.72 8.10 10.78
CA ILE A 82 2.02 8.76 10.54
C ILE A 82 2.08 9.42 9.16
N LEU A 83 1.54 8.79 8.12
CA LEU A 83 1.50 9.38 6.78
C LEU A 83 0.72 10.68 6.76
N LEU A 84 -0.47 10.70 7.35
CA LEU A 84 -1.30 11.92 7.43
C LEU A 84 -0.64 13.02 8.26
N GLU A 85 -0.01 12.68 9.38
CA GLU A 85 0.78 13.62 10.20
C GLU A 85 1.95 14.23 9.40
N LYS A 86 2.52 13.46 8.48
CA LYS A 86 3.57 13.91 7.55
C LYS A 86 3.02 14.57 6.28
N GLY A 87 1.69 14.75 6.14
CA GLY A 87 1.07 15.36 4.96
C GLY A 87 1.10 14.46 3.71
N ILE A 88 1.17 13.14 3.88
CA ILE A 88 1.14 12.17 2.77
C ILE A 88 -0.25 11.56 2.65
N GLY A 89 -0.80 11.57 1.43
CA GLY A 89 -2.13 11.07 1.12
C GLY A 89 -2.29 9.57 1.41
N THR A 90 -3.32 9.23 2.18
CA THR A 90 -3.83 7.87 2.40
C THR A 90 -5.29 7.97 2.85
N PRO A 91 -6.15 6.95 2.62
CA PRO A 91 -7.48 6.94 3.19
C PRO A 91 -7.45 7.12 4.71
N GLN A 92 -8.34 7.97 5.24
CA GLN A 92 -8.40 8.31 6.66
C GLN A 92 -8.52 7.05 7.52
N PRO A 93 -7.58 6.74 8.42
CA PRO A 93 -7.66 5.60 9.30
C PRO A 93 -8.73 5.83 10.38
N ILE A 94 -9.61 4.85 10.55
CA ILE A 94 -10.71 4.90 11.52
C ILE A 94 -10.39 4.04 12.73
N ALA A 95 -10.01 2.76 12.50
CA ALA A 95 -9.71 1.84 13.60
C ALA A 95 -8.82 0.67 13.17
N PHE A 96 -8.23 0.01 14.16
CA PHE A 96 -7.84 -1.39 14.03
C PHE A 96 -8.43 -2.23 15.16
N LEU A 97 -8.69 -3.50 14.87
CA LEU A 97 -9.14 -4.49 15.84
C LEU A 97 -8.31 -5.76 15.69
N GLU A 98 -7.98 -6.38 16.82
CA GLU A 98 -7.22 -7.62 16.91
C GLU A 98 -7.92 -8.56 17.91
N HIS A 99 -8.22 -9.78 17.50
CA HIS A 99 -8.74 -10.79 18.39
C HIS A 99 -7.70 -11.89 18.62
N PHE A 100 -7.50 -12.23 19.88
CA PHE A 100 -6.54 -13.26 20.30
C PHE A 100 -7.25 -14.41 21.00
N ASN A 101 -6.75 -15.61 20.76
CA ASN A 101 -7.06 -16.81 21.55
C ASN A 101 -5.81 -17.27 22.33
N ILE A 102 -5.87 -18.44 22.97
CA ILE A 102 -4.76 -19.00 23.76
C ILE A 102 -3.49 -19.14 22.89
N VAL A 103 -3.63 -19.53 21.62
CA VAL A 103 -2.50 -19.77 20.71
C VAL A 103 -1.88 -18.49 20.17
N GLY A 104 -2.67 -17.42 19.95
CA GLY A 104 -2.16 -16.17 19.41
C GLY A 104 -3.20 -15.36 18.64
N LEU A 105 -2.75 -14.59 17.63
CA LEU A 105 -3.63 -13.77 16.80
C LEU A 105 -4.59 -14.66 16.00
N ARG A 106 -5.89 -14.48 16.22
CA ARG A 106 -6.96 -15.20 15.53
C ARG A 106 -7.37 -14.47 14.25
N ASP A 107 -7.81 -13.22 14.39
CA ASP A 107 -8.21 -12.36 13.28
C ASP A 107 -7.85 -10.90 13.57
N SER A 108 -7.75 -10.10 12.51
CA SER A 108 -7.46 -8.67 12.65
C SER A 108 -8.05 -7.88 11.50
N TYR A 109 -8.57 -6.70 11.81
CA TYR A 109 -9.29 -5.81 10.91
C TYR A 109 -8.66 -4.42 10.93
N TYR A 110 -8.47 -3.84 9.75
CA TYR A 110 -8.16 -2.43 9.57
C TYR A 110 -9.35 -1.75 8.94
N VAL A 111 -9.76 -0.64 9.52
CA VAL A 111 -10.91 0.16 9.12
C VAL A 111 -10.41 1.52 8.68
N SER A 112 -10.82 1.95 7.50
CA SER A 112 -10.55 3.29 6.95
C SER A 112 -11.77 3.82 6.21
N GLU A 113 -11.80 5.10 5.93
CA GLU A 113 -12.73 5.64 4.95
C GLU A 113 -12.49 4.99 3.59
N HIS A 114 -13.54 4.86 2.78
CA HIS A 114 -13.42 4.43 1.41
C HIS A 114 -13.18 5.63 0.51
N LEU A 115 -12.00 5.70 -0.09
CA LEU A 115 -11.65 6.73 -1.05
C LEU A 115 -12.09 6.31 -2.46
N VAL A 116 -12.94 7.09 -3.09
CA VAL A 116 -13.27 6.96 -4.51
C VAL A 116 -12.19 7.69 -5.32
N THR A 117 -11.60 7.00 -6.27
CA THR A 117 -10.50 7.51 -7.10
C THR A 117 -10.72 7.19 -8.57
N ASP A 118 -10.05 7.92 -9.45
CA ASP A 118 -10.24 7.78 -10.90
C ASP A 118 -9.46 6.57 -11.44
N LEU A 119 -8.26 6.32 -10.91
CA LEU A 119 -7.39 5.23 -11.33
C LEU A 119 -6.43 4.82 -10.20
N THR A 120 -5.71 3.71 -10.42
CA THR A 120 -4.50 3.37 -9.65
C THR A 120 -3.27 3.60 -10.53
N TYR A 121 -2.07 3.58 -9.97
CA TYR A 121 -0.85 3.66 -10.77
C TYR A 121 -0.69 2.48 -11.75
N ARG A 122 -1.43 1.39 -11.52
CA ARG A 122 -1.42 0.20 -12.39
C ARG A 122 -1.89 0.52 -13.81
N GLU A 123 -2.93 1.35 -13.94
CA GLU A 123 -3.47 1.74 -15.24
C GLU A 123 -2.43 2.47 -16.09
N LEU A 124 -1.53 3.26 -15.49
CA LEU A 124 -0.43 3.88 -16.22
C LEU A 124 0.57 2.85 -16.78
N VAL A 125 0.76 1.73 -16.05
CA VAL A 125 1.68 0.67 -16.51
C VAL A 125 1.03 -0.21 -17.58
N GLU A 126 -0.27 -0.44 -17.50
CA GLU A 126 -1.01 -1.37 -18.35
C GLU A 126 -1.60 -0.69 -19.61
N ILE A 127 -1.82 0.63 -19.57
CA ILE A 127 -2.45 1.42 -20.64
C ILE A 127 -1.50 2.57 -21.05
N PRO A 128 -0.61 2.37 -22.04
CA PRO A 128 0.38 3.38 -22.44
C PRO A 128 -0.25 4.71 -22.90
N ASP A 129 -1.43 4.64 -23.54
CA ASP A 129 -2.14 5.81 -24.06
C ASP A 129 -3.16 6.37 -23.07
N TYR A 130 -3.00 6.10 -21.74
CA TYR A 130 -3.88 6.67 -20.73
C TYR A 130 -3.85 8.21 -20.79
N PRO A 131 -5.00 8.89 -20.75
CA PRO A 131 -5.04 10.35 -20.79
C PRO A 131 -4.16 10.98 -19.70
N ASP A 132 -3.43 12.04 -20.09
CA ASP A 132 -2.47 12.74 -19.21
C ASP A 132 -1.32 11.86 -18.66
N HIS A 133 -1.01 10.70 -19.26
CA HIS A 133 -0.05 9.70 -18.79
C HIS A 133 1.29 10.33 -18.32
N ASP A 134 1.97 11.10 -19.17
CA ASP A 134 3.25 11.76 -18.84
C ASP A 134 3.09 12.73 -17.65
N LYS A 135 2.02 13.51 -17.65
CA LYS A 135 1.72 14.47 -16.56
C LYS A 135 1.53 13.75 -15.23
N ILE A 136 0.73 12.66 -15.21
CA ILE A 136 0.47 11.88 -14.02
C ILE A 136 1.77 11.24 -13.52
N LEU A 137 2.56 10.65 -14.42
CA LEU A 137 3.82 9.98 -14.09
C LEU A 137 4.84 10.96 -13.47
N ARG A 138 4.95 12.18 -14.01
CA ARG A 138 5.82 13.22 -13.44
C ARG A 138 5.33 13.69 -12.07
N GLN A 139 4.04 13.94 -11.91
CA GLN A 139 3.48 14.34 -10.61
C GLN A 139 3.62 13.22 -9.57
N PHE A 140 3.42 11.97 -9.96
CA PHE A 140 3.66 10.81 -9.10
C PHE A 140 5.15 10.69 -8.70
N THR A 141 6.06 11.00 -9.62
CA THR A 141 7.50 11.00 -9.31
C THR A 141 7.85 12.08 -8.28
N ARG A 142 7.27 13.27 -8.37
CA ARG A 142 7.41 14.33 -7.35
C ARG A 142 6.84 13.89 -6.00
N PHE A 143 5.68 13.26 -5.99
CA PHE A 143 5.10 12.67 -4.79
C PHE A 143 6.02 11.60 -4.18
N SER A 144 6.61 10.73 -4.99
CA SER A 144 7.56 9.72 -4.53
C SER A 144 8.85 10.36 -3.98
N PHE A 145 9.31 11.44 -4.60
CA PHE A 145 10.43 12.22 -4.07
C PHE A 145 10.11 12.82 -2.69
N GLU A 146 8.89 13.36 -2.52
CA GLU A 146 8.43 13.90 -1.24
C GLU A 146 8.38 12.82 -0.14
N LEU A 147 7.92 11.59 -0.46
CA LEU A 147 8.00 10.45 0.46
C LEU A 147 9.43 10.25 0.97
N HIS A 148 10.40 10.22 0.03
CA HIS A 148 11.79 9.99 0.36
C HIS A 148 12.41 11.15 1.16
N GLN A 149 12.01 12.40 0.89
CA GLN A 149 12.46 13.57 1.67
C GLN A 149 11.94 13.51 3.11
N LYS A 150 10.75 12.94 3.34
CA LYS A 150 10.17 12.72 4.67
C LYS A 150 10.65 11.43 5.33
N GLY A 151 11.66 10.75 4.75
CA GLY A 151 12.24 9.52 5.26
C GLY A 151 11.32 8.31 5.19
N ILE A 152 10.32 8.31 4.29
CA ILE A 152 9.33 7.24 4.19
C ILE A 152 9.77 6.24 3.11
N GLU A 153 10.09 5.01 3.52
CA GLU A 153 10.34 3.89 2.62
C GLU A 153 9.12 2.95 2.58
N PHE A 154 8.36 3.00 1.50
CA PHE A 154 7.22 2.12 1.29
C PHE A 154 7.70 0.79 0.68
N LEU A 155 7.93 -0.22 1.51
CA LEU A 155 8.51 -1.51 1.09
C LEU A 155 7.65 -2.31 0.10
N ASP A 156 6.36 -2.02 0.00
CA ASP A 156 5.43 -2.60 -0.99
C ASP A 156 5.00 -1.58 -2.05
N HIS A 157 5.88 -0.64 -2.41
CA HIS A 157 5.65 0.37 -3.43
C HIS A 157 5.50 -0.30 -4.80
N SER A 158 4.27 -0.61 -5.16
CA SER A 158 3.92 -1.37 -6.37
C SER A 158 2.69 -0.75 -7.05
N PRO A 159 2.46 -1.01 -8.35
CA PRO A 159 1.43 -0.31 -9.14
C PRO A 159 0.03 -0.30 -8.54
N GLY A 160 -0.39 -1.36 -7.86
CA GLY A 160 -1.74 -1.43 -7.26
C GLY A 160 -1.88 -0.74 -5.90
N ASN A 161 -0.80 -0.20 -5.33
CA ASN A 161 -0.78 0.34 -3.97
C ASN A 161 -0.77 1.87 -3.91
N THR A 162 -0.98 2.53 -5.06
CA THR A 162 -1.21 3.98 -5.14
C THR A 162 -2.50 4.24 -5.88
N LEU A 163 -3.43 4.90 -5.22
CA LEU A 163 -4.67 5.41 -5.79
C LEU A 163 -4.42 6.83 -6.27
N ILE A 164 -5.05 7.22 -7.37
CA ILE A 164 -4.86 8.51 -8.03
C ILE A 164 -6.21 9.17 -8.24
N LYS A 165 -6.32 10.42 -7.85
CA LYS A 165 -7.52 11.22 -8.00
C LYS A 165 -7.20 12.50 -8.79
N LYS A 166 -8.00 12.79 -9.81
CA LYS A 166 -7.92 14.03 -10.56
C LYS A 166 -8.59 15.16 -9.76
N LYS A 167 -7.90 16.30 -9.66
CA LYS A 167 -8.41 17.51 -9.03
C LYS A 167 -9.15 18.37 -10.04
N GLU A 168 -9.94 19.30 -9.55
CA GLU A 168 -10.65 20.29 -10.37
C GLU A 168 -9.71 21.18 -11.19
N ASP A 169 -8.52 21.49 -10.66
CA ASP A 169 -7.45 22.24 -11.35
C ASP A 169 -6.73 21.42 -12.44
N GLY A 170 -7.13 20.16 -12.65
CA GLY A 170 -6.54 19.23 -13.60
C GLY A 170 -5.22 18.60 -13.13
N ASN A 171 -4.76 18.86 -11.92
CA ASN A 171 -3.65 18.14 -11.28
C ASN A 171 -4.13 16.84 -10.64
N TYR A 172 -3.20 16.05 -10.11
CA TYR A 172 -3.48 14.75 -9.53
C TYR A 172 -3.02 14.67 -8.08
N GLU A 173 -3.79 13.98 -7.26
CA GLU A 173 -3.46 13.62 -5.88
C GLU A 173 -3.20 12.11 -5.79
N PHE A 174 -2.27 11.73 -4.92
CA PHE A 174 -1.81 10.35 -4.75
C PHE A 174 -2.04 9.88 -3.32
N PHE A 175 -2.60 8.68 -3.19
CA PHE A 175 -2.94 8.09 -1.90
C PHE A 175 -2.38 6.68 -1.80
N LEU A 176 -1.55 6.43 -0.78
CA LEU A 176 -0.98 5.12 -0.54
C LEU A 176 -1.96 4.21 0.18
N VAL A 177 -2.02 2.95 -0.25
CA VAL A 177 -2.84 1.88 0.37
C VAL A 177 -2.01 0.62 0.59
N ASP A 178 -2.53 -0.34 1.36
CA ASP A 178 -1.84 -1.57 1.79
C ASP A 178 -0.56 -1.32 2.60
N LEU A 179 -0.65 -0.40 3.54
CA LEU A 179 0.45 0.23 4.30
C LEU A 179 1.17 -0.69 5.30
N ASN A 180 0.86 -1.97 5.37
CA ASN A 180 1.39 -2.84 6.44
C ASN A 180 2.90 -3.13 6.37
N ARG A 181 3.63 -2.53 5.42
CA ARG A 181 5.07 -2.68 5.20
C ARG A 181 5.72 -1.34 4.87
N MET A 182 6.13 -0.62 5.89
CA MET A 182 6.86 0.65 5.77
C MET A 182 8.02 0.68 6.75
N GLU A 183 9.04 1.46 6.40
CA GLU A 183 10.12 1.87 7.28
C GLU A 183 10.21 3.39 7.25
N PHE A 184 10.67 3.96 8.38
CA PHE A 184 10.80 5.40 8.56
C PHE A 184 12.24 5.68 8.97
N HIS A 185 12.90 6.54 8.21
CA HIS A 185 14.31 6.89 8.34
C HIS A 185 14.45 8.38 8.64
N GLU A 186 15.52 8.77 9.27
CA GLU A 186 15.88 10.19 9.39
C GLU A 186 16.22 10.77 8.00
N THR A 187 16.98 10.01 7.23
CA THR A 187 17.35 10.32 5.83
C THR A 187 17.36 9.06 4.99
N MET A 188 17.14 9.20 3.69
CA MET A 188 17.26 8.10 2.73
C MET A 188 18.40 8.38 1.75
N THR A 189 19.32 7.41 1.61
CA THR A 189 20.38 7.49 0.61
C THR A 189 19.83 7.41 -0.81
N PHE A 190 20.61 7.82 -1.79
CA PHE A 190 20.22 7.72 -3.20
C PHE A 190 19.85 6.29 -3.61
N GLU A 191 20.63 5.32 -3.21
CA GLU A 191 20.41 3.90 -3.50
C GLU A 191 19.11 3.39 -2.89
N MET A 192 18.81 3.76 -1.64
CA MET A 192 17.53 3.42 -0.99
C MET A 192 16.34 3.96 -1.78
N ARG A 193 16.44 5.23 -2.24
CA ARG A 193 15.40 5.90 -3.02
C ARG A 193 15.16 5.19 -4.36
N MET A 194 16.21 4.91 -5.11
CA MET A 194 16.11 4.21 -6.40
C MET A 194 15.59 2.78 -6.24
N LYS A 195 16.05 2.07 -5.21
CA LYS A 195 15.56 0.73 -4.88
C LYS A 195 14.08 0.73 -4.46
N ASN A 196 13.60 1.78 -3.82
CA ASN A 196 12.18 1.92 -3.45
C ASN A 196 11.27 2.09 -4.68
N LEU A 197 11.74 2.72 -5.75
CA LEU A 197 11.01 2.93 -7.00
C LEU A 197 11.02 1.73 -7.95
N CYS A 198 11.96 0.80 -7.82
CA CYS A 198 12.25 -0.25 -8.81
C CYS A 198 11.10 -1.23 -9.10
N ARG A 199 10.04 -1.22 -8.31
CA ARG A 199 8.89 -2.13 -8.44
C ARG A 199 7.69 -1.51 -9.14
N LEU A 200 7.77 -0.21 -9.46
CA LEU A 200 6.64 0.57 -9.97
C LEU A 200 6.30 0.26 -11.42
N THR A 201 7.30 0.02 -12.25
CA THR A 201 7.09 -0.27 -13.66
C THR A 201 8.19 -1.17 -14.23
N PRO A 202 7.89 -2.08 -15.17
CA PRO A 202 8.89 -2.79 -15.95
C PRO A 202 9.29 -2.03 -17.23
N LEU A 203 8.63 -0.91 -17.54
CA LEU A 203 8.78 -0.19 -18.81
C LEU A 203 9.92 0.82 -18.73
N LYS A 204 10.90 0.67 -19.63
CA LYS A 204 12.11 1.51 -19.64
C LYS A 204 11.80 2.98 -19.92
N GLU A 205 10.80 3.22 -20.75
CA GLU A 205 10.31 4.56 -21.09
C GLU A 205 9.76 5.29 -19.86
N MET A 206 8.98 4.61 -19.04
CA MET A 206 8.48 5.17 -17.77
C MET A 206 9.63 5.44 -16.80
N VAL A 207 10.60 4.53 -16.72
CA VAL A 207 11.81 4.73 -15.89
C VAL A 207 12.58 5.96 -16.35
N ALA A 208 12.69 6.21 -17.66
CA ALA A 208 13.36 7.40 -18.20
C ALA A 208 12.63 8.70 -17.78
N VAL A 209 11.30 8.75 -17.92
CA VAL A 209 10.50 9.91 -17.49
C VAL A 209 10.62 10.15 -15.98
N MET A 210 10.54 9.09 -15.17
CA MET A 210 10.72 9.16 -13.72
C MET A 210 12.11 9.67 -13.35
N SER A 211 13.15 9.18 -14.01
CA SER A 211 14.53 9.60 -13.74
C SER A 211 14.77 11.07 -14.12
N ASN A 212 14.28 11.50 -15.27
CA ASN A 212 14.31 12.90 -15.69
C ASN A 212 13.62 13.81 -14.67
N GLU A 213 12.44 13.43 -14.18
CA GLU A 213 11.71 14.25 -13.21
C GLU A 213 12.35 14.22 -11.81
N TYR A 214 12.85 13.06 -11.39
CA TYR A 214 13.50 12.90 -10.08
C TYR A 214 14.82 13.69 -10.00
N ALA A 215 15.63 13.67 -11.05
CA ALA A 215 16.91 14.39 -11.13
C ALA A 215 16.76 15.92 -11.03
N LYS A 216 15.63 16.48 -11.46
CA LYS A 216 15.34 17.93 -11.28
C LYS A 216 15.20 18.32 -9.79
N LEU A 217 14.90 17.38 -8.93
CA LEU A 217 14.62 17.57 -7.51
C LEU A 217 15.75 17.07 -6.60
N TYR A 218 16.71 16.33 -7.16
CA TYR A 218 17.80 15.71 -6.42
C TYR A 218 19.16 16.16 -6.97
N THR A 219 20.22 15.88 -6.23
CA THR A 219 21.59 16.34 -6.57
C THR A 219 22.31 15.49 -7.63
N GLU A 220 21.80 14.28 -7.91
CA GLU A 220 22.39 13.38 -8.89
C GLU A 220 21.92 13.71 -10.32
N SER A 221 22.77 13.41 -11.32
CA SER A 221 22.42 13.62 -12.73
C SER A 221 21.27 12.72 -13.19
N GLU A 222 20.59 13.12 -14.25
CA GLU A 222 19.55 12.32 -14.89
C GLU A 222 20.09 10.95 -15.35
N GLU A 223 21.27 10.94 -15.97
CA GLU A 223 21.94 9.73 -16.45
C GLU A 223 22.18 8.74 -15.30
N LYS A 224 22.80 9.19 -14.20
CA LYS A 224 23.04 8.35 -13.03
C LYS A 224 21.76 7.87 -12.38
N THR A 225 20.75 8.72 -12.32
CA THR A 225 19.43 8.37 -11.78
C THR A 225 18.78 7.28 -12.63
N PHE A 226 18.80 7.43 -13.96
CA PHE A 226 18.26 6.45 -14.88
C PHE A 226 19.01 5.12 -14.81
N GLU A 227 20.33 5.12 -14.90
CA GLU A 227 21.14 3.88 -14.85
C GLU A 227 20.90 3.12 -13.55
N THR A 228 20.90 3.84 -12.42
CA THR A 228 20.70 3.22 -11.10
C THR A 228 19.30 2.65 -10.95
N LEU A 229 18.26 3.43 -11.28
CA LEU A 229 16.87 3.00 -11.20
C LEU A 229 16.60 1.83 -12.16
N TRP A 230 17.08 1.90 -13.40
CA TRP A 230 16.91 0.84 -14.38
C TRP A 230 17.62 -0.45 -13.95
N LYS A 231 18.82 -0.37 -13.42
CA LYS A 231 19.54 -1.52 -12.86
C LYS A 231 18.70 -2.23 -11.77
N TYR A 232 18.21 -1.50 -10.78
CA TYR A 232 17.38 -2.10 -9.74
C TYR A 232 16.06 -2.65 -10.28
N THR A 233 15.47 -1.99 -11.27
CA THR A 233 14.24 -2.44 -11.93
C THR A 233 14.49 -3.75 -12.69
N ALA A 234 15.55 -3.84 -13.51
CA ALA A 234 15.92 -5.05 -14.24
C ALA A 234 16.22 -6.22 -13.30
N ASP A 235 17.01 -5.98 -12.25
CA ASP A 235 17.32 -6.99 -11.22
C ASP A 235 16.06 -7.51 -10.52
N PHE A 236 15.10 -6.61 -10.22
CA PHE A 236 13.83 -6.99 -9.62
C PHE A 236 12.99 -7.84 -10.58
N GLN A 237 12.89 -7.45 -11.87
CA GLN A 237 12.15 -8.18 -12.89
C GLN A 237 12.72 -9.58 -13.10
N GLU A 238 14.04 -9.70 -13.21
CA GLU A 238 14.72 -11.00 -13.36
C GLU A 238 14.38 -11.94 -12.20
N LYS A 239 14.54 -11.46 -10.96
CA LYS A 239 14.22 -12.22 -9.74
C LYS A 239 12.74 -12.63 -9.70
N PHE A 240 11.84 -11.71 -10.08
CA PHE A 240 10.40 -11.94 -10.11
C PHE A 240 10.03 -13.05 -11.11
N TYR A 241 10.51 -12.96 -12.35
CA TYR A 241 10.21 -13.95 -13.39
C TYR A 241 10.89 -15.28 -13.11
N ARG A 242 12.13 -15.30 -12.58
CA ARG A 242 12.78 -16.54 -12.12
C ARG A 242 11.95 -17.26 -11.08
N LYS A 243 11.45 -16.54 -10.07
CA LYS A 243 10.57 -17.11 -9.03
C LYS A 243 9.25 -17.63 -9.61
N LYS A 244 8.67 -16.93 -10.57
CA LYS A 244 7.44 -17.34 -11.26
C LYS A 244 7.66 -18.63 -12.05
N ARG A 245 8.77 -18.74 -12.81
CA ARG A 245 9.16 -19.95 -13.55
C ARG A 245 9.37 -21.15 -12.61
N LEU A 246 10.10 -20.96 -11.50
CA LEU A 246 10.32 -22.01 -10.51
C LEU A 246 9.01 -22.52 -9.89
N LYS A 247 8.11 -21.60 -9.52
CA LYS A 247 6.78 -21.99 -8.98
C LYS A 247 5.96 -22.77 -10.00
N LYS A 248 6.02 -22.41 -11.29
CA LYS A 248 5.33 -23.14 -12.36
C LYS A 248 5.88 -24.56 -12.48
N LYS A 249 7.22 -24.74 -12.49
CA LYS A 249 7.87 -26.06 -12.52
C LYS A 249 7.45 -26.92 -11.32
N LEU A 250 7.48 -26.36 -10.09
CA LEU A 250 7.11 -27.11 -8.87
C LEU A 250 5.62 -27.51 -8.81
N LYS A 251 4.73 -26.76 -9.49
CA LYS A 251 3.32 -27.16 -9.61
C LYS A 251 3.14 -28.34 -10.56
N PHE A 252 3.92 -28.38 -11.65
CA PHE A 252 3.90 -29.51 -12.61
C PHE A 252 4.38 -30.84 -11.99
N TRP A 253 5.25 -30.80 -10.96
CA TRP A 253 5.76 -31.99 -10.29
C TRP A 253 4.84 -32.51 -9.16
N LYS A 254 3.72 -31.81 -8.90
CA LYS A 254 2.74 -32.20 -7.86
C LYS A 254 1.45 -32.81 -8.44
N HIS A 255 1.38 -32.97 -9.75
CA HIS A 255 0.37 -33.73 -10.49
C HIS A 255 1.04 -34.89 -11.20
#